data_2fa8b8c2fc85767847636fbc92f36128
#
_entry.id   2fa8b8c2fc85767847636fbc92f36128
#
_cell.length_a   1.000
_cell.length_b   1.000
_cell.length_c   1.000
_cell.angle_alpha   90.00
_cell.angle_beta   90.00
_cell.angle_gamma   90.00
#
_symmetry.space_group_name_H-M   'P 1'
#
loop_
_entity.id
_entity.type
_entity.pdbx_description
1 polymer ?
#
loop_
_entity_poly.entity_id
_entity_poly.type
_entity_poly.pdbx_seq_one_letter_code
_entity_poly.pdbx_strand_id
1 'polypeptide(L)'
;YEQTVVHALALYLAESRHALDQADVVEDLLVLDGPIYPTGLLKWRNRDPELRRLLADADLPRQVLGNYLALVETFVDRAVPVVGFVKHSASKAITRTLRERLGAPWVDDAAFFRAVLRQEATDGEARTDQLTFTNWFRSRVGTDALVANPEALDLAHDRALNASDYEVTFMIVYDPRDDLVYRVEAPAAVTADEATREAITDHALAAIAAGRGPSEAVRKADSLARIDREGKDALRRRIE
;
A
#
# COMPACT_ATOMS: atom_id res chain seq x y z
N TYR A 1 -8.79 20.81 -2.92
CA TYR A 1 -7.53 20.03 -3.13
C TYR A 1 -6.67 20.05 -1.86
N GLU A 2 -6.40 21.21 -1.25
CA GLU A 2 -5.64 21.34 0.01
C GLU A 2 -6.28 20.59 1.16
N GLN A 3 -7.59 20.72 1.33
CA GLN A 3 -8.34 19.97 2.35
C GLN A 3 -8.20 18.47 2.18
N THR A 4 -8.14 17.97 0.95
CA THR A 4 -7.94 16.53 0.66
C THR A 4 -6.56 16.06 1.11
N VAL A 5 -5.52 16.88 0.90
CA VAL A 5 -4.14 16.56 1.30
C VAL A 5 -3.99 16.56 2.82
N VAL A 6 -4.50 17.59 3.49
CA VAL A 6 -4.47 17.68 4.96
C VAL A 6 -5.24 16.53 5.59
N HIS A 7 -6.40 16.17 5.03
CA HIS A 7 -7.19 15.04 5.50
C HIS A 7 -6.44 13.72 5.35
N ALA A 8 -5.82 13.48 4.18
CA ALA A 8 -5.03 12.27 3.95
C ALA A 8 -3.81 12.18 4.87
N LEU A 9 -3.09 13.29 5.11
CA LEU A 9 -2.00 13.33 6.08
C LEU A 9 -2.47 13.00 7.51
N ALA A 10 -3.61 13.57 7.92
CA ALA A 10 -4.19 13.29 9.23
C ALA A 10 -4.58 11.81 9.37
N LEU A 11 -5.13 11.20 8.33
CA LEU A 11 -5.47 9.77 8.31
C LEU A 11 -4.22 8.91 8.43
N TYR A 12 -3.19 9.13 7.61
CA TYR A 12 -1.94 8.36 7.69
C TYR A 12 -1.24 8.53 9.04
N LEU A 13 -1.29 9.75 9.62
CA LEU A 13 -0.72 10.01 10.94
C LEU A 13 -1.49 9.25 12.02
N ALA A 14 -2.82 9.27 11.97
CA ALA A 14 -3.67 8.57 12.94
C ALA A 14 -3.51 7.05 12.82
N GLU A 15 -3.52 6.52 11.59
CA GLU A 15 -3.32 5.10 11.31
C GLU A 15 -1.97 4.60 11.82
N SER A 16 -0.88 5.28 11.44
CA SER A 16 0.47 4.86 11.84
C SER A 16 0.70 4.93 13.35
N ARG A 17 0.18 5.96 14.02
CA ARG A 17 0.25 6.07 15.48
C ARG A 17 -0.57 4.97 16.15
N HIS A 18 -1.81 4.77 15.71
CA HIS A 18 -2.66 3.73 16.26
C HIS A 18 -2.03 2.34 16.09
N ALA A 19 -1.46 2.04 14.94
CA ALA A 19 -0.78 0.77 14.69
C ALA A 19 0.46 0.58 15.59
N LEU A 20 1.24 1.65 15.82
CA LEU A 20 2.37 1.62 16.76
C LEU A 20 1.90 1.43 18.20
N ASP A 21 0.88 2.18 18.64
CA ASP A 21 0.34 2.09 20.00
C ASP A 21 -0.27 0.71 20.30
N GLN A 22 -0.74 0.00 19.28
CA GLN A 22 -1.35 -1.33 19.38
C GLN A 22 -0.41 -2.45 18.92
N ALA A 23 0.86 -2.15 18.66
CA ALA A 23 1.78 -3.14 18.12
C ALA A 23 1.85 -4.41 19.00
N ASP A 24 1.83 -4.25 20.32
CA ASP A 24 1.96 -5.36 21.27
C ASP A 24 0.81 -6.37 21.25
N VAL A 25 -0.37 -5.96 20.79
CA VAL A 25 -1.56 -6.83 20.74
C VAL A 25 -1.73 -7.56 19.41
N VAL A 26 -0.93 -7.20 18.40
CA VAL A 26 -0.93 -7.90 17.11
C VAL A 26 0.02 -9.09 17.18
N GLU A 27 -0.50 -10.31 17.07
CA GLU A 27 0.27 -11.54 17.24
C GLU A 27 0.70 -12.17 15.93
N ASP A 28 -0.16 -12.19 14.90
CA ASP A 28 0.05 -12.99 13.69
C ASP A 28 0.42 -12.17 12.44
N LEU A 29 -0.30 -11.10 12.17
CA LEU A 29 -0.16 -10.30 10.95
C LEU A 29 -0.78 -8.92 11.12
N LEU A 30 -0.05 -7.85 10.74
CA LEU A 30 -0.63 -6.52 10.57
C LEU A 30 -0.94 -6.27 9.09
N VAL A 31 -2.19 -5.88 8.81
CA VAL A 31 -2.62 -5.46 7.47
C VAL A 31 -2.96 -3.97 7.48
N LEU A 32 -2.24 -3.19 6.67
CA LEU A 32 -2.53 -1.77 6.43
C LEU A 32 -3.46 -1.62 5.23
N ASP A 33 -4.48 -0.75 5.32
CA ASP A 33 -5.36 -0.43 4.19
C ASP A 33 -4.73 0.62 3.28
N GLY A 34 -3.65 0.24 2.61
CA GLY A 34 -2.87 1.11 1.74
C GLY A 34 -1.47 0.57 1.49
N PRO A 35 -0.58 1.39 0.94
CA PRO A 35 0.81 1.01 0.69
C PRO A 35 1.58 0.88 2.01
N ILE A 36 2.57 -0.02 2.03
CA ILE A 36 3.45 -0.19 3.21
C ILE A 36 4.19 1.10 3.57
N TYR A 37 4.50 1.93 2.59
CA TYR A 37 5.04 3.27 2.78
C TYR A 37 4.29 4.27 1.90
N PRO A 38 3.64 5.30 2.48
CA PRO A 38 2.92 6.32 1.72
C PRO A 38 3.88 7.35 1.10
N THR A 39 4.89 6.90 0.34
CA THR A 39 5.90 7.75 -0.29
C THR A 39 5.34 8.79 -1.27
N GLY A 40 4.10 8.60 -1.72
CA GLY A 40 3.37 9.60 -2.50
C GLY A 40 3.25 10.95 -1.82
N LEU A 41 3.29 11.00 -0.47
CA LEU A 41 3.23 12.21 0.33
C LEU A 41 4.39 13.17 0.02
N LEU A 42 5.58 12.63 -0.21
CA LEU A 42 6.77 13.43 -0.52
C LEU A 42 6.65 14.17 -1.86
N LYS A 43 5.84 13.66 -2.78
CA LYS A 43 5.61 14.27 -4.11
C LYS A 43 4.63 15.44 -4.05
N TRP A 44 3.79 15.54 -3.02
CA TRP A 44 2.81 16.62 -2.90
C TRP A 44 3.46 17.98 -2.75
N ARG A 45 4.62 18.06 -2.08
CA ARG A 45 5.39 19.31 -1.97
C ARG A 45 5.71 19.95 -3.31
N ASN A 46 5.78 19.18 -4.40
CA ASN A 46 6.19 19.65 -5.72
C ASN A 46 5.00 19.98 -6.65
N ARG A 47 3.75 19.73 -6.22
CA ARG A 47 2.57 19.87 -7.09
C ARG A 47 1.92 21.23 -7.04
N ASP A 48 1.97 21.90 -5.89
CA ASP A 48 1.28 23.18 -5.66
C ASP A 48 2.11 24.11 -4.76
N PRO A 49 2.25 25.41 -5.06
CA PRO A 49 3.00 26.35 -4.23
C PRO A 49 2.43 26.56 -2.82
N GLU A 50 1.10 26.51 -2.67
CA GLU A 50 0.44 26.68 -1.37
C GLU A 50 0.60 25.43 -0.52
N LEU A 51 0.43 24.24 -1.12
CA LEU A 51 0.78 22.98 -0.49
C LEU A 51 2.24 22.91 -0.08
N ARG A 52 3.14 23.45 -0.90
CA ARG A 52 4.56 23.53 -0.56
C ARG A 52 4.79 24.33 0.71
N ARG A 53 4.11 25.47 0.87
CA ARG A 53 4.21 26.28 2.10
C ARG A 53 3.62 25.54 3.30
N LEU A 54 2.43 24.99 3.16
CA LEU A 54 1.74 24.25 4.23
C LEU A 54 2.56 23.05 4.72
N LEU A 55 3.22 22.35 3.81
CA LEU A 55 3.99 21.15 4.14
C LEU A 55 5.46 21.43 4.48
N ALA A 56 5.99 22.62 4.14
CA ALA A 56 7.37 23.01 4.47
C ALA A 56 7.55 23.32 5.96
N ASP A 57 6.55 24.00 6.55
CA ASP A 57 6.64 24.47 7.95
C ASP A 57 6.30 23.36 8.97
N ALA A 58 5.61 22.30 8.55
CA ALA A 58 5.06 21.30 9.47
C ALA A 58 5.84 19.96 9.52
N ASP A 59 6.71 19.69 8.57
CA ASP A 59 7.45 18.40 8.38
C ASP A 59 6.57 17.12 8.51
N LEU A 60 5.25 17.30 8.41
CA LEU A 60 4.26 16.23 8.58
C LEU A 60 4.48 15.04 7.65
N PRO A 61 4.77 15.20 6.34
CA PRO A 61 5.02 14.06 5.47
C PRO A 61 6.20 13.20 5.92
N ARG A 62 7.26 13.84 6.43
CA ARG A 62 8.42 13.12 6.98
C ARG A 62 8.08 12.40 8.28
N GLN A 63 7.32 13.06 9.17
CA GLN A 63 6.85 12.44 10.40
C GLN A 63 5.97 11.23 10.13
N VAL A 64 5.03 11.33 9.20
CA VAL A 64 4.18 10.20 8.78
C VAL A 64 5.06 9.06 8.27
N LEU A 65 5.94 9.33 7.31
CA LEU A 65 6.81 8.31 6.75
C LEU A 65 7.73 7.69 7.81
N GLY A 66 8.25 8.51 8.74
CA GLY A 66 9.03 8.03 9.89
C GLY A 66 8.27 7.06 10.78
N ASN A 67 6.97 7.31 11.02
CA ASN A 67 6.11 6.39 11.77
C ASN A 67 5.96 5.04 11.05
N TYR A 68 5.77 5.03 9.72
CA TYR A 68 5.67 3.77 8.96
C TYR A 68 6.99 3.01 8.94
N LEU A 69 8.13 3.70 8.91
CA LEU A 69 9.43 3.05 9.06
C LEU A 69 9.58 2.44 10.46
N ALA A 70 9.25 3.18 11.51
CA ALA A 70 9.26 2.68 12.88
C ALA A 70 8.30 1.49 13.06
N LEU A 71 7.15 1.52 12.40
CA LEU A 71 6.20 0.41 12.41
C LEU A 71 6.83 -0.85 11.81
N VAL A 72 7.46 -0.75 10.64
CA VAL A 72 8.17 -1.88 10.03
C VAL A 72 9.26 -2.41 10.95
N GLU A 73 10.09 -1.53 11.54
CA GLU A 73 11.14 -1.93 12.49
C GLU A 73 10.57 -2.69 13.69
N THR A 74 9.50 -2.16 14.29
CA THR A 74 8.83 -2.78 15.45
C THR A 74 8.31 -4.19 15.11
N PHE A 75 7.66 -4.34 13.96
CA PHE A 75 7.09 -5.62 13.56
C PHE A 75 8.15 -6.64 13.10
N VAL A 76 9.23 -6.18 12.46
CA VAL A 76 10.38 -7.05 12.13
C VAL A 76 11.08 -7.54 13.40
N ASP A 77 11.31 -6.67 14.38
CA ASP A 77 11.92 -7.05 15.68
C ASP A 77 11.07 -8.09 16.42
N ARG A 78 9.76 -7.98 16.33
CA ARG A 78 8.80 -8.93 16.91
C ARG A 78 8.58 -10.20 16.10
N ALA A 79 9.20 -10.33 14.94
CA ALA A 79 8.97 -11.41 13.97
C ALA A 79 7.49 -11.58 13.57
N VAL A 80 6.72 -10.49 13.56
CA VAL A 80 5.33 -10.44 13.12
C VAL A 80 5.28 -9.78 11.73
N PRO A 81 4.72 -10.44 10.71
CA PRO A 81 4.63 -9.84 9.38
C PRO A 81 3.75 -8.58 9.35
N VAL A 82 4.17 -7.60 8.53
CA VAL A 82 3.39 -6.41 8.20
C VAL A 82 3.22 -6.30 6.70
N VAL A 83 1.99 -6.09 6.24
CA VAL A 83 1.65 -5.99 4.82
C VAL A 83 0.79 -4.77 4.53
N GLY A 84 1.01 -4.18 3.35
CA GLY A 84 0.14 -3.16 2.78
C GLY A 84 -0.81 -3.79 1.76
N PHE A 85 -2.09 -3.43 1.81
CA PHE A 85 -3.11 -3.91 0.89
C PHE A 85 -3.65 -2.76 0.04
N VAL A 86 -3.23 -2.68 -1.23
CA VAL A 86 -3.56 -1.57 -2.13
C VAL A 86 -4.65 -2.00 -3.11
N LYS A 87 -5.85 -1.44 -2.95
CA LYS A 87 -7.04 -1.74 -3.76
C LYS A 87 -6.99 -1.11 -5.16
N HIS A 88 -6.39 0.07 -5.28
CA HIS A 88 -6.34 0.85 -6.53
C HIS A 88 -4.91 1.36 -6.74
N SER A 89 -4.05 0.46 -7.21
CA SER A 89 -2.66 0.84 -7.47
C SER A 89 -2.56 1.67 -8.76
N ALA A 90 -2.13 2.93 -8.61
CA ALA A 90 -1.74 3.78 -9.74
C ALA A 90 -0.25 3.62 -10.09
N SER A 91 0.38 2.54 -9.65
CA SER A 91 1.77 2.21 -9.95
C SER A 91 1.98 2.04 -11.46
N LYS A 92 3.17 2.41 -11.90
CA LYS A 92 3.66 2.21 -13.27
C LYS A 92 5.08 1.64 -13.27
N ALA A 93 5.47 1.01 -12.17
CA ALA A 93 6.85 0.53 -11.99
C ALA A 93 7.21 -0.57 -12.98
N ILE A 94 6.32 -1.54 -13.15
CA ILE A 94 6.50 -2.66 -14.08
C ILE A 94 6.33 -2.20 -15.52
N THR A 95 5.24 -1.52 -15.85
CA THR A 95 4.92 -1.08 -17.21
C THR A 95 5.92 -0.06 -17.73
N ARG A 96 6.48 0.81 -16.88
CA ARG A 96 7.59 1.69 -17.24
C ARG A 96 8.82 0.90 -17.66
N THR A 97 9.23 -0.09 -16.88
CA THR A 97 10.37 -0.95 -17.19
C THR A 97 10.16 -1.74 -18.48
N LEU A 98 8.95 -2.27 -18.70
CA LEU A 98 8.59 -2.97 -19.94
C LEU A 98 8.61 -2.04 -21.13
N ARG A 99 8.15 -0.80 -20.98
CA ARG A 99 8.21 0.19 -22.04
C ARG A 99 9.64 0.56 -22.42
N GLU A 100 10.47 0.83 -21.43
CA GLU A 100 11.88 1.20 -21.66
C GLU A 100 12.68 0.08 -22.33
N ARG A 101 12.39 -1.16 -22.00
CA ARG A 101 13.14 -2.32 -22.52
C ARG A 101 12.52 -2.95 -23.75
N LEU A 102 11.21 -2.94 -23.90
CA LEU A 102 10.47 -3.72 -24.89
C LEU A 102 9.52 -2.88 -25.74
N GLY A 103 9.44 -1.56 -25.53
CA GLY A 103 8.52 -0.69 -26.26
C GLY A 103 7.03 -0.95 -25.95
N ALA A 104 6.70 -1.53 -24.79
CA ALA A 104 5.33 -1.85 -24.41
C ALA A 104 4.42 -0.60 -24.38
N PRO A 105 3.09 -0.75 -24.58
CA PRO A 105 2.14 0.35 -24.52
C PRO A 105 2.16 1.09 -23.17
N TRP A 106 1.78 2.36 -23.19
CA TRP A 106 1.67 3.17 -21.99
C TRP A 106 0.35 2.90 -21.27
N VAL A 107 0.39 1.96 -20.32
CA VAL A 107 -0.73 1.62 -19.42
C VAL A 107 -0.23 1.64 -17.97
N ASP A 108 -1.12 1.65 -17.00
CA ASP A 108 -0.75 1.42 -15.60
C ASP A 108 -0.55 -0.08 -15.32
N ASP A 109 0.10 -0.38 -14.19
CA ASP A 109 0.39 -1.77 -13.82
C ASP A 109 -0.91 -2.56 -13.59
N ALA A 110 -1.97 -1.95 -13.06
CA ALA A 110 -3.24 -2.62 -12.82
C ALA A 110 -3.91 -3.05 -14.13
N ALA A 111 -3.95 -2.18 -15.14
CA ALA A 111 -4.48 -2.52 -16.45
C ALA A 111 -3.66 -3.61 -17.16
N PHE A 112 -2.33 -3.53 -17.04
CA PHE A 112 -1.43 -4.55 -17.58
C PHE A 112 -1.67 -5.92 -16.93
N PHE A 113 -1.66 -5.99 -15.59
CA PHE A 113 -1.84 -7.26 -14.89
C PHE A 113 -3.25 -7.82 -15.02
N ARG A 114 -4.27 -6.96 -15.12
CA ARG A 114 -5.62 -7.40 -15.46
C ARG A 114 -5.63 -8.17 -16.79
N ALA A 115 -4.97 -7.64 -17.81
CA ALA A 115 -4.89 -8.32 -19.11
C ALA A 115 -4.06 -9.61 -19.08
N VAL A 116 -2.95 -9.63 -18.32
CA VAL A 116 -2.03 -10.78 -18.26
C VAL A 116 -2.58 -11.90 -17.37
N LEU A 117 -3.27 -11.56 -16.27
CA LEU A 117 -3.75 -12.53 -15.30
C LEU A 117 -5.16 -13.03 -15.60
N ARG A 118 -5.88 -12.37 -16.50
CA ARG A 118 -7.19 -12.84 -16.97
C ARG A 118 -7.04 -14.18 -17.69
N GLN A 119 -7.80 -15.15 -17.23
CA GLN A 119 -7.89 -16.46 -17.89
C GLN A 119 -9.18 -16.57 -18.70
N GLU A 120 -9.09 -17.26 -19.83
CA GLU A 120 -10.24 -17.59 -20.66
C GLU A 120 -10.49 -19.10 -20.60
N ALA A 121 -11.76 -19.47 -20.56
CA ALA A 121 -12.19 -20.85 -20.69
C ALA A 121 -12.07 -21.29 -22.18
N THR A 122 -12.23 -22.60 -22.41
CA THR A 122 -12.09 -23.20 -23.77
C THR A 122 -13.10 -22.65 -24.78
N ASP A 123 -14.21 -22.11 -24.31
CA ASP A 123 -15.27 -21.47 -25.10
C ASP A 123 -15.00 -19.95 -25.36
N GLY A 124 -13.88 -19.43 -24.84
CA GLY A 124 -13.49 -18.01 -25.00
C GLY A 124 -14.11 -17.07 -23.96
N GLU A 125 -14.92 -17.58 -23.02
CA GLU A 125 -15.45 -16.76 -21.93
C GLU A 125 -14.40 -16.56 -20.82
N ALA A 126 -14.49 -15.41 -20.12
CA ALA A 126 -13.58 -15.16 -19.00
C ALA A 126 -13.89 -16.10 -17.83
N ARG A 127 -12.86 -16.76 -17.31
CA ARG A 127 -12.98 -17.56 -16.10
C ARG A 127 -13.15 -16.65 -14.89
N THR A 128 -14.18 -16.90 -14.10
CA THR A 128 -14.51 -16.12 -12.91
C THR A 128 -14.43 -16.93 -11.61
N ASP A 129 -14.00 -18.18 -11.71
CA ASP A 129 -14.00 -19.17 -10.62
C ASP A 129 -12.66 -19.22 -9.85
N GLN A 130 -11.61 -18.58 -10.35
CA GLN A 130 -10.27 -18.66 -9.77
C GLN A 130 -9.61 -17.29 -9.66
N LEU A 131 -8.99 -17.03 -8.50
CA LEU A 131 -8.01 -15.97 -8.37
C LEU A 131 -6.74 -16.34 -9.14
N THR A 132 -6.15 -15.36 -9.78
CA THR A 132 -4.83 -15.50 -10.40
C THR A 132 -3.88 -14.47 -9.81
N PHE A 133 -2.61 -14.81 -9.71
CA PHE A 133 -1.63 -13.96 -9.05
C PHE A 133 -0.23 -14.13 -9.63
N THR A 134 0.63 -13.15 -9.34
CA THR A 134 2.04 -13.17 -9.75
C THR A 134 2.93 -13.73 -8.65
N ASN A 135 4.16 -14.07 -8.99
CA ASN A 135 5.22 -14.15 -8.00
C ASN A 135 5.47 -12.78 -7.37
N TRP A 136 6.25 -12.77 -6.29
CA TRP A 136 6.71 -11.55 -5.64
C TRP A 136 7.76 -10.83 -6.47
N PHE A 137 7.54 -9.54 -6.67
CA PHE A 137 8.49 -8.61 -7.27
C PHE A 137 9.19 -7.82 -6.17
N ARG A 138 10.40 -7.35 -6.45
CA ARG A 138 11.13 -6.42 -5.60
C ARG A 138 11.28 -5.08 -6.32
N SER A 139 10.78 -4.02 -5.70
CA SER A 139 10.83 -2.68 -6.26
C SER A 139 12.15 -2.00 -5.86
N ARG A 140 13.12 -2.01 -6.78
CA ARG A 140 14.43 -1.37 -6.58
C ARG A 140 14.56 -0.01 -7.26
N VAL A 141 13.66 0.29 -8.18
CA VAL A 141 13.73 1.48 -9.03
C VAL A 141 12.33 2.08 -9.19
N GLY A 142 12.26 3.40 -9.19
CA GLY A 142 11.01 4.12 -9.47
C GLY A 142 10.45 4.85 -8.26
N THR A 143 9.32 5.51 -8.48
CA THR A 143 8.70 6.40 -7.50
C THR A 143 8.05 5.68 -6.32
N ASP A 144 7.90 4.38 -6.41
CA ASP A 144 7.28 3.53 -5.38
C ASP A 144 8.33 2.84 -4.51
N ALA A 145 9.60 2.89 -4.91
CA ALA A 145 10.68 2.33 -4.13
C ALA A 145 11.17 3.35 -3.09
N LEU A 146 11.19 2.95 -1.82
CA LEU A 146 11.74 3.77 -0.74
C LEU A 146 13.19 4.17 -1.02
N VAL A 147 14.00 3.21 -1.50
CA VAL A 147 15.43 3.38 -1.81
C VAL A 147 15.66 4.32 -3.01
N ALA A 148 14.71 4.43 -3.94
CA ALA A 148 14.81 5.33 -5.09
C ALA A 148 14.36 6.77 -4.79
N ASN A 149 13.83 7.02 -3.59
CA ASN A 149 13.43 8.34 -3.14
C ASN A 149 14.49 8.89 -2.18
N PRO A 150 15.30 9.91 -2.57
CA PRO A 150 16.38 10.43 -1.73
C PRO A 150 15.90 10.90 -0.36
N GLU A 151 14.73 11.56 -0.28
CA GLU A 151 14.21 12.04 1.00
C GLU A 151 13.78 10.88 1.92
N ALA A 152 13.26 9.80 1.34
CA ALA A 152 12.90 8.61 2.10
C ALA A 152 14.13 7.77 2.44
N LEU A 153 15.15 7.78 1.57
CA LEU A 153 16.42 7.12 1.83
C LEU A 153 17.16 7.77 3.01
N ASP A 154 17.15 9.10 3.10
CA ASP A 154 17.74 9.83 4.24
C ASP A 154 17.06 9.41 5.57
N LEU A 155 15.74 9.19 5.55
CA LEU A 155 15.03 8.68 6.72
C LEU A 155 15.39 7.23 7.07
N ALA A 156 15.79 6.43 6.10
CA ALA A 156 16.16 5.04 6.31
C ALA A 156 17.63 4.85 6.76
N HIS A 157 18.52 5.83 6.51
CA HIS A 157 19.94 5.70 6.80
C HIS A 157 20.27 5.55 8.29
N ASP A 158 19.54 6.25 9.16
CA ASP A 158 19.75 6.25 10.62
C ASP A 158 18.76 5.32 11.34
N ARG A 159 18.37 4.21 10.69
CA ARG A 159 17.36 3.28 11.18
C ARG A 159 17.94 1.93 11.61
N ALA A 160 17.10 1.12 12.28
CA ALA A 160 17.51 -0.16 12.86
C ALA A 160 17.85 -1.24 11.81
N LEU A 161 17.23 -1.16 10.62
CA LEU A 161 17.43 -2.13 9.54
C LEU A 161 18.35 -1.56 8.45
N ASN A 162 18.92 -2.44 7.62
CA ASN A 162 19.66 -1.98 6.43
C ASN A 162 18.70 -1.37 5.40
N ALA A 163 19.20 -0.45 4.58
CA ALA A 163 18.37 0.22 3.56
C ALA A 163 17.66 -0.78 2.61
N SER A 164 18.30 -1.90 2.28
CA SER A 164 17.73 -2.97 1.46
C SER A 164 16.54 -3.68 2.10
N ASP A 165 16.45 -3.68 3.43
CA ASP A 165 15.42 -4.37 4.19
C ASP A 165 14.09 -3.61 4.15
N TYR A 166 14.16 -2.28 3.93
CA TYR A 166 12.98 -1.43 3.71
C TYR A 166 12.48 -1.45 2.26
N GLU A 167 13.21 -2.04 1.30
CA GLU A 167 12.71 -2.13 -0.08
C GLU A 167 11.34 -2.80 -0.12
N VAL A 168 10.45 -2.25 -0.95
CA VAL A 168 9.12 -2.82 -1.10
C VAL A 168 9.18 -4.05 -1.99
N THR A 169 8.70 -5.16 -1.48
CA THR A 169 8.33 -6.31 -2.28
C THR A 169 6.82 -6.33 -2.46
N PHE A 170 6.33 -6.85 -3.58
CA PHE A 170 4.90 -6.91 -3.83
C PHE A 170 4.51 -8.05 -4.75
N MET A 171 3.30 -8.53 -4.60
CA MET A 171 2.62 -9.39 -5.55
C MET A 171 1.33 -8.74 -6.01
N ILE A 172 0.86 -9.17 -7.18
CA ILE A 172 -0.42 -8.73 -7.75
C ILE A 172 -1.38 -9.91 -7.74
N VAL A 173 -2.60 -9.67 -7.29
CA VAL A 173 -3.70 -10.63 -7.32
C VAL A 173 -4.82 -10.04 -8.17
N TYR A 174 -5.31 -10.83 -9.13
CA TYR A 174 -6.48 -10.50 -9.91
C TYR A 174 -7.67 -11.32 -9.44
N ASP A 175 -8.75 -10.61 -9.10
CA ASP A 175 -10.05 -11.20 -8.78
C ASP A 175 -10.98 -11.03 -9.98
N PRO A 176 -11.25 -12.09 -10.73
CA PRO A 176 -12.10 -12.00 -11.92
C PRO A 176 -13.58 -11.82 -11.61
N ARG A 177 -14.02 -12.06 -10.37
CA ARG A 177 -15.43 -11.90 -9.98
C ARG A 177 -15.90 -10.45 -10.03
N ASP A 178 -15.01 -9.54 -9.67
CA ASP A 178 -15.26 -8.09 -9.64
C ASP A 178 -14.38 -7.32 -10.63
N ASP A 179 -13.59 -8.03 -11.46
CA ASP A 179 -12.59 -7.47 -12.39
C ASP A 179 -11.60 -6.52 -11.70
N LEU A 180 -11.16 -6.89 -10.51
CA LEU A 180 -10.28 -6.08 -9.67
C LEU A 180 -8.86 -6.63 -9.59
N VAL A 181 -7.91 -5.72 -9.50
CA VAL A 181 -6.49 -6.02 -9.28
C VAL A 181 -6.09 -5.44 -7.94
N TYR A 182 -5.57 -6.31 -7.07
CA TYR A 182 -5.02 -5.95 -5.77
C TYR A 182 -3.51 -6.02 -5.81
N ARG A 183 -2.85 -5.12 -5.11
CA ARG A 183 -1.42 -5.18 -4.86
C ARG A 183 -1.18 -5.39 -3.36
N VAL A 184 -0.53 -6.48 -3.02
CA VAL A 184 -0.09 -6.81 -1.66
C VAL A 184 1.37 -6.46 -1.57
N GLU A 185 1.73 -5.60 -0.62
CA GLU A 185 3.10 -5.12 -0.41
C GLU A 185 3.63 -5.58 0.94
N ALA A 186 4.93 -5.82 1.02
CA ALA A 186 5.63 -6.06 2.28
C ALA A 186 7.07 -5.53 2.21
N PRO A 187 7.71 -5.21 3.33
CA PRO A 187 9.13 -4.91 3.36
C PRO A 187 9.96 -6.14 2.95
N ALA A 188 11.10 -5.90 2.33
CA ALA A 188 11.99 -7.00 1.93
C ALA A 188 12.50 -7.81 3.13
N ALA A 189 12.67 -7.19 4.29
CA ALA A 189 13.00 -7.90 5.53
C ALA A 189 11.98 -9.00 5.87
N VAL A 190 10.69 -8.75 5.63
CA VAL A 190 9.60 -9.71 5.91
C VAL A 190 9.56 -10.83 4.89
N THR A 191 9.75 -10.51 3.61
CA THR A 191 9.63 -11.49 2.51
C THR A 191 10.94 -12.19 2.15
N ALA A 192 12.04 -11.89 2.87
CA ALA A 192 13.31 -12.59 2.70
C ALA A 192 13.19 -14.07 3.07
N ASP A 193 12.44 -14.39 4.11
CA ASP A 193 12.10 -15.76 4.50
C ASP A 193 10.98 -16.30 3.59
N GLU A 194 11.24 -17.50 3.02
CA GLU A 194 10.33 -18.13 2.06
C GLU A 194 9.04 -18.58 2.72
N ALA A 195 9.12 -19.16 3.91
CA ALA A 195 7.94 -19.64 4.63
C ALA A 195 7.00 -18.48 5.03
N THR A 196 7.57 -17.38 5.50
CA THR A 196 6.81 -16.16 5.81
C THR A 196 6.15 -15.59 4.55
N ARG A 197 6.88 -15.56 3.43
CA ARG A 197 6.35 -15.08 2.16
C ARG A 197 5.19 -15.95 1.64
N GLU A 198 5.29 -17.27 1.76
CA GLU A 198 4.21 -18.20 1.41
C GLU A 198 3.00 -18.00 2.32
N ALA A 199 3.20 -17.91 3.63
CA ALA A 199 2.12 -17.69 4.60
C ALA A 199 1.36 -16.37 4.33
N ILE A 200 2.07 -15.29 3.98
CA ILE A 200 1.45 -14.02 3.59
C ILE A 200 0.64 -14.19 2.29
N THR A 201 1.18 -14.92 1.32
CA THR A 201 0.50 -15.19 0.04
C THR A 201 -0.80 -15.94 0.28
N ASP A 202 -0.76 -17.02 1.03
CA ASP A 202 -1.92 -17.85 1.36
C ASP A 202 -2.98 -17.04 2.13
N HIS A 203 -2.54 -16.26 3.12
CA HIS A 203 -3.44 -15.40 3.88
C HIS A 203 -4.14 -14.35 2.98
N ALA A 204 -3.38 -13.69 2.11
CA ALA A 204 -3.93 -12.70 1.20
C ALA A 204 -4.92 -13.31 0.20
N LEU A 205 -4.59 -14.45 -0.39
CA LEU A 205 -5.47 -15.18 -1.31
C LEU A 205 -6.73 -15.67 -0.61
N ALA A 206 -6.61 -16.25 0.59
CA ALA A 206 -7.75 -16.69 1.38
C ALA A 206 -8.68 -15.52 1.76
N ALA A 207 -8.11 -14.38 2.17
CA ALA A 207 -8.87 -13.18 2.51
C ALA A 207 -9.63 -12.59 1.32
N ILE A 208 -9.01 -12.54 0.12
CA ILE A 208 -9.66 -12.09 -1.11
C ILE A 208 -10.72 -13.11 -1.54
N ALA A 209 -10.44 -14.42 -1.46
CA ALA A 209 -11.37 -15.48 -1.86
C ALA A 209 -12.63 -15.52 -0.98
N ALA A 210 -12.47 -15.36 0.33
CA ALA A 210 -13.57 -15.37 1.31
C ALA A 210 -14.48 -14.13 1.21
N GLY A 211 -13.91 -12.98 0.86
CA GLY A 211 -14.65 -11.74 0.65
C GLY A 211 -14.89 -11.47 -0.83
N ARG A 212 -15.97 -10.83 -1.21
CA ARG A 212 -16.04 -10.12 -2.47
C ARG A 212 -15.36 -8.77 -2.26
N GLY A 213 -14.04 -8.70 -2.51
CA GLY A 213 -13.25 -7.48 -2.26
C GLY A 213 -12.26 -7.61 -1.09
N PRO A 214 -11.85 -6.52 -0.46
CA PRO A 214 -10.89 -6.50 0.64
C PRO A 214 -11.32 -7.40 1.79
N SER A 215 -10.35 -7.87 2.57
CA SER A 215 -10.63 -8.72 3.73
C SER A 215 -11.76 -8.13 4.59
N GLU A 216 -12.51 -8.99 5.28
CA GLU A 216 -13.62 -8.53 6.13
C GLU A 216 -13.18 -7.50 7.17
N ALA A 217 -11.96 -7.63 7.69
CA ALA A 217 -11.35 -6.66 8.60
C ALA A 217 -11.22 -5.27 7.97
N VAL A 218 -10.72 -5.20 6.72
CA VAL A 218 -10.59 -3.93 5.98
C VAL A 218 -11.96 -3.35 5.64
N ARG A 219 -12.92 -4.18 5.21
CA ARG A 219 -14.31 -3.72 4.96
C ARG A 219 -14.99 -3.20 6.22
N LYS A 220 -14.75 -3.84 7.36
CA LYS A 220 -15.29 -3.41 8.64
C LYS A 220 -14.66 -2.09 9.08
N ALA A 221 -13.34 -1.93 8.91
CA ALA A 221 -12.64 -0.67 9.14
C ALA A 221 -13.18 0.45 8.24
N ASP A 222 -13.34 0.21 6.94
CA ASP A 222 -13.97 1.14 6.00
C ASP A 222 -15.39 1.54 6.43
N SER A 223 -16.18 0.58 6.92
CA SER A 223 -17.56 0.85 7.37
C SER A 223 -17.62 1.67 8.65
N LEU A 224 -16.67 1.46 9.55
CA LEU A 224 -16.52 2.23 10.79
C LEU A 224 -15.96 3.64 10.54
N ALA A 225 -15.08 3.78 9.56
CA ALA A 225 -14.51 5.07 9.16
C ALA A 225 -15.48 5.94 8.35
N ARG A 226 -16.56 5.37 7.81
CA ARG A 226 -17.60 6.13 7.09
C ARG A 226 -18.39 6.96 8.08
N ILE A 227 -18.11 8.26 8.10
CA ILE A 227 -18.96 9.25 8.76
C ILE A 227 -20.27 9.29 7.95
N ASP A 228 -21.37 8.93 8.57
CA ASP A 228 -22.70 9.03 7.96
C ASP A 228 -23.11 10.50 7.68
N ARG A 229 -24.23 10.70 7.01
CA ARG A 229 -24.70 12.06 6.68
C ARG A 229 -24.93 12.91 7.91
N GLU A 230 -25.48 12.35 8.98
CA GLU A 230 -25.72 13.06 10.24
C GLU A 230 -24.43 13.47 10.94
N GLY A 231 -23.41 12.61 10.94
CA GLY A 231 -22.07 12.91 11.44
C GLY A 231 -21.37 14.00 10.64
N LYS A 232 -21.52 14.03 9.31
CA LYS A 232 -21.00 15.10 8.45
C LYS A 232 -21.69 16.44 8.73
N ASP A 233 -22.99 16.44 8.94
CA ASP A 233 -23.76 17.64 9.25
C ASP A 233 -23.50 18.13 10.69
N ALA A 234 -23.24 17.23 11.63
CA ALA A 234 -22.81 17.57 12.98
C ALA A 234 -21.40 18.18 13.01
N LEU A 235 -20.48 17.66 12.21
CA LEU A 235 -19.12 18.22 12.03
C LEU A 235 -19.19 19.61 11.38
N ARG A 236 -19.99 19.80 10.32
CA ARG A 236 -20.19 21.11 9.70
C ARG A 236 -20.69 22.15 10.69
N ARG A 237 -21.70 21.82 11.50
CA ARG A 237 -22.26 22.73 12.53
C ARG A 237 -21.28 23.09 13.66
N ARG A 238 -20.19 22.34 13.84
CA ARG A 238 -19.14 22.64 14.84
C ARG A 238 -18.01 23.51 14.30
N ILE A 239 -17.89 23.61 12.97
CA ILE A 239 -16.84 24.37 12.30
C ILE A 239 -17.35 25.74 11.82
N GLU A 240 -18.67 25.89 11.65
CA GLU A 240 -19.37 27.19 11.46
C GLU A 240 -19.66 27.88 12.82
#